data_c725e2fba2f2703521541410c7ad944d
#
_entry.id   c725e2fba2f2703521541410c7ad944d
#
_cell.length_a   1.000
_cell.length_b   1.000
_cell.length_c   1.000
_cell.angle_alpha   90.00
_cell.angle_beta   90.00
_cell.angle_gamma   90.00
#
_symmetry.space_group_name_H-M   'P 1'
#
loop_
_entity.id
_entity.type
_entity.pdbx_description
1 polymer ?
#
loop_
_entity_poly.entity_id
_entity_poly.type
_entity_poly.pdbx_seq_one_letter_code
_entity_poly.pdbx_strand_id
1 'polypeptide(L)'
;MAKPKLALIPASQGSKVFSVLPSSGVGDFDFSRSGKATRINSQGLIEEVANGQSRLEYPLIDGVVSGCPSLLLEPARTNLITYSNGFDNVAWVELGQGIGSAPIVTPNYAISPDGTLNASRLQCDLNGGNTTNDRSWLYQSISTITGDNAFSLYVKNNSNEDITFSLTNGSSETVVVLSDDKWHRLSTVKSGGGQPRIGLIGGVGASDNADLLIYGAQLEEGSYPTSYIPTNGTAVTRAAETANGSGDAATFNDTEGVLMAEISSQNDSSTKLISLASTSGSENTVWIGY
;
A
#
# COMPACT_ATOMS: atom_id res chain seq x y z
N MET A 1 31.64 -13.47 -23.65
CA MET A 1 30.91 -13.07 -22.45
C MET A 1 30.74 -14.29 -21.54
N ALA A 2 31.06 -14.15 -20.25
CA ALA A 2 30.78 -15.20 -19.29
C ALA A 2 29.26 -15.34 -19.14
N LYS A 3 28.78 -16.61 -19.08
CA LYS A 3 27.35 -16.87 -18.84
C LYS A 3 27.02 -16.64 -17.36
N PRO A 4 25.86 -16.06 -17.04
CA PRO A 4 25.45 -15.95 -15.65
C PRO A 4 25.35 -17.34 -15.00
N LYS A 5 25.81 -17.47 -13.78
CA LYS A 5 25.67 -18.71 -13.00
C LYS A 5 24.38 -18.74 -12.19
N LEU A 6 23.90 -17.56 -11.79
CA LEU A 6 22.60 -17.38 -11.16
C LEU A 6 21.80 -16.36 -11.97
N ALA A 7 20.57 -16.70 -12.34
CA ALA A 7 19.61 -15.80 -12.94
C ALA A 7 18.24 -16.06 -12.32
N LEU A 8 17.66 -15.00 -11.74
CA LEU A 8 16.33 -14.99 -11.15
C LEU A 8 15.44 -14.11 -12.02
N ILE A 9 14.29 -14.62 -12.38
CA ILE A 9 13.19 -13.86 -12.98
C ILE A 9 12.01 -14.07 -12.03
N PRO A 10 11.16 -13.05 -11.77
CA PRO A 10 10.03 -13.22 -10.88
C PRO A 10 9.11 -14.34 -11.34
N ALA A 11 9.31 -15.51 -10.80
CA ALA A 11 8.44 -16.68 -10.93
C ALA A 11 8.41 -17.39 -9.59
N SER A 12 7.21 -17.66 -9.08
CA SER A 12 7.08 -18.25 -7.76
C SER A 12 5.90 -19.20 -7.66
N GLN A 13 6.02 -20.16 -6.75
CA GLN A 13 4.94 -21.06 -6.35
C GLN A 13 5.09 -21.41 -4.88
N GLY A 14 4.05 -21.13 -4.08
CA GLY A 14 4.12 -21.35 -2.64
C GLY A 14 5.24 -20.52 -1.99
N SER A 15 6.11 -21.19 -1.26
CA SER A 15 7.27 -20.60 -0.58
C SER A 15 8.56 -20.60 -1.41
N LYS A 16 8.49 -20.91 -2.70
CA LYS A 16 9.66 -20.92 -3.58
C LYS A 16 9.59 -19.78 -4.60
N VAL A 17 10.71 -19.07 -4.76
CA VAL A 17 10.97 -18.15 -5.87
C VAL A 17 12.03 -18.80 -6.74
N PHE A 18 11.66 -19.11 -7.98
CA PHE A 18 12.46 -19.96 -8.84
C PHE A 18 13.60 -19.21 -9.52
N SER A 19 14.74 -19.85 -9.60
CA SER A 19 15.83 -19.45 -10.49
C SER A 19 15.64 -20.03 -11.89
N VAL A 20 16.06 -19.27 -12.90
CA VAL A 20 16.20 -19.77 -14.28
C VAL A 20 17.52 -20.51 -14.44
N LEU A 21 18.53 -20.07 -13.70
CA LEU A 21 19.85 -20.70 -13.61
C LEU A 21 20.30 -20.71 -12.16
N PRO A 22 20.92 -21.81 -11.70
CA PRO A 22 20.94 -23.12 -12.35
C PRO A 22 19.57 -23.80 -12.33
N SER A 23 19.26 -24.57 -13.35
CA SER A 23 17.98 -25.28 -13.49
C SER A 23 17.79 -26.44 -12.49
N SER A 24 18.77 -26.70 -11.64
CA SER A 24 18.72 -27.70 -10.59
C SER A 24 17.89 -27.29 -9.37
N GLY A 25 17.46 -26.03 -9.29
CA GLY A 25 16.78 -25.46 -8.11
C GLY A 25 17.71 -24.94 -7.02
N VAL A 26 19.03 -25.12 -7.15
CA VAL A 26 20.02 -24.60 -6.15
C VAL A 26 19.98 -23.06 -6.09
N GLY A 27 19.57 -22.40 -7.16
CA GLY A 27 19.43 -20.94 -7.21
C GLY A 27 18.10 -20.40 -6.68
N ASP A 28 17.18 -21.26 -6.26
CA ASP A 28 15.86 -20.83 -5.78
C ASP A 28 15.96 -20.14 -4.42
N PHE A 29 15.13 -19.10 -4.21
CA PHE A 29 14.96 -18.53 -2.88
C PHE A 29 13.91 -19.29 -2.08
N ASP A 30 14.18 -19.44 -0.80
CA ASP A 30 13.20 -19.80 0.21
C ASP A 30 12.51 -18.52 0.70
N PHE A 31 11.21 -18.41 0.43
CA PHE A 31 10.38 -17.31 0.88
C PHE A 31 9.71 -17.64 2.21
N SER A 32 9.64 -16.65 3.09
CA SER A 32 8.95 -16.78 4.38
C SER A 32 8.12 -15.53 4.70
N ARG A 33 6.88 -15.75 5.13
CA ARG A 33 6.00 -14.78 5.79
C ARG A 33 5.03 -15.52 6.70
N SER A 34 4.84 -15.02 7.91
CA SER A 34 3.77 -15.47 8.79
C SER A 34 2.49 -14.67 8.49
N GLY A 35 1.37 -15.37 8.31
CA GLY A 35 0.07 -14.77 8.05
C GLY A 35 -0.19 -14.43 6.58
N LYS A 36 -1.39 -13.88 6.36
CA LYS A 36 -1.88 -13.47 5.05
C LYS A 36 -1.34 -12.09 4.65
N ALA A 37 -1.35 -11.81 3.36
CA ALA A 37 -1.04 -10.50 2.80
C ALA A 37 -1.84 -10.29 1.51
N THR A 38 -1.79 -9.09 0.94
CA THR A 38 -2.44 -8.82 -0.35
C THR A 38 -1.41 -8.49 -1.42
N ARG A 39 -1.80 -8.62 -2.68
CA ARG A 39 -1.06 -8.18 -3.86
C ARG A 39 -2.03 -7.69 -4.94
N ILE A 40 -1.50 -7.01 -5.94
CA ILE A 40 -2.21 -6.80 -7.21
C ILE A 40 -1.91 -8.00 -8.11
N ASN A 41 -2.95 -8.68 -8.56
CA ASN A 41 -2.83 -9.84 -9.45
C ASN A 41 -2.72 -9.44 -10.93
N SER A 42 -2.63 -10.44 -11.82
CA SER A 42 -2.52 -10.22 -13.28
C SER A 42 -3.76 -9.58 -13.93
N GLN A 43 -4.88 -9.51 -13.23
CA GLN A 43 -6.07 -8.80 -13.67
C GLN A 43 -6.15 -7.37 -13.14
N GLY A 44 -5.16 -6.93 -12.35
CA GLY A 44 -5.16 -5.61 -11.71
C GLY A 44 -6.01 -5.53 -10.44
N LEU A 45 -6.42 -6.66 -9.90
CA LEU A 45 -7.25 -6.72 -8.71
C LEU A 45 -6.42 -7.00 -7.46
N ILE A 46 -6.85 -6.44 -6.35
CA ILE A 46 -6.32 -6.78 -5.03
C ILE A 46 -6.78 -8.20 -4.70
N GLU A 47 -5.86 -9.08 -4.40
CA GLU A 47 -6.16 -10.44 -3.93
C GLU A 47 -5.39 -10.80 -2.67
N GLU A 48 -5.95 -11.66 -1.84
CA GLU A 48 -5.30 -12.19 -0.65
C GLU A 48 -4.37 -13.35 -1.03
N VAL A 49 -3.17 -13.33 -0.48
CA VAL A 49 -2.16 -14.38 -0.62
C VAL A 49 -1.98 -15.08 0.72
N ALA A 50 -2.04 -16.40 0.72
CA ALA A 50 -2.01 -17.22 1.92
C ALA A 50 -0.66 -17.13 2.67
N ASN A 51 -0.68 -17.59 3.93
CA ASN A 51 0.51 -17.72 4.77
C ASN A 51 1.65 -18.48 4.05
N GLY A 52 2.85 -17.95 4.13
CA GLY A 52 4.06 -18.56 3.57
C GLY A 52 4.15 -18.55 2.03
N GLN A 53 3.20 -17.96 1.34
CA GLN A 53 3.25 -17.84 -0.12
C GLN A 53 3.86 -16.50 -0.55
N SER A 54 4.78 -16.56 -1.48
CA SER A 54 5.42 -15.39 -2.10
C SER A 54 4.41 -14.59 -2.93
N ARG A 55 4.67 -13.29 -3.07
CA ARG A 55 3.80 -12.37 -3.81
C ARG A 55 4.51 -11.87 -5.05
N LEU A 56 3.92 -12.17 -6.21
CA LEU A 56 4.25 -11.50 -7.47
C LEU A 56 3.26 -10.37 -7.67
N GLU A 57 3.74 -9.15 -7.54
CA GLU A 57 2.98 -7.91 -7.67
C GLU A 57 3.01 -7.43 -9.12
N TYR A 58 1.84 -7.18 -9.69
CA TYR A 58 1.72 -6.61 -11.03
C TYR A 58 1.61 -5.08 -10.94
N PRO A 59 2.46 -4.33 -11.65
CA PRO A 59 2.40 -2.88 -11.63
C PRO A 59 1.15 -2.39 -12.35
N LEU A 60 0.52 -1.35 -11.78
CA LEU A 60 -0.58 -0.63 -12.41
C LEU A 60 -0.07 0.73 -12.92
N ILE A 61 -0.33 1.02 -14.19
CA ILE A 61 -0.18 2.36 -14.78
C ILE A 61 -1.57 2.80 -15.19
N ASP A 62 -2.04 3.91 -14.65
CA ASP A 62 -3.40 4.43 -14.85
C ASP A 62 -4.52 3.39 -14.61
N GLY A 63 -4.32 2.54 -13.58
CA GLY A 63 -5.27 1.49 -13.23
C GLY A 63 -5.25 0.24 -14.13
N VAL A 64 -4.32 0.18 -15.08
CA VAL A 64 -4.16 -0.97 -16.00
C VAL A 64 -2.86 -1.70 -15.69
N VAL A 65 -2.90 -3.04 -15.67
CA VAL A 65 -1.71 -3.86 -15.51
C VAL A 65 -0.71 -3.57 -16.63
N SER A 66 0.51 -3.22 -16.24
CA SER A 66 1.59 -2.89 -17.17
C SER A 66 2.86 -3.67 -16.84
N GLY A 67 3.33 -4.44 -17.82
CA GLY A 67 4.60 -5.14 -17.70
C GLY A 67 4.55 -6.48 -16.96
N CYS A 68 5.74 -6.96 -16.56
CA CYS A 68 5.90 -8.21 -15.83
C CYS A 68 5.76 -7.99 -14.33
N PRO A 69 5.33 -9.02 -13.59
CA PRO A 69 5.27 -8.90 -12.12
C PRO A 69 6.68 -8.82 -11.52
N SER A 70 6.76 -8.22 -10.35
CA SER A 70 7.95 -8.22 -9.50
C SER A 70 7.71 -9.00 -8.21
N LEU A 71 8.78 -9.56 -7.62
CA LEU A 71 8.70 -10.13 -6.28
C LEU A 71 8.54 -9.00 -5.27
N LEU A 72 7.42 -9.00 -4.55
CA LEU A 72 7.17 -8.02 -3.50
C LEU A 72 7.71 -8.54 -2.16
N LEU A 73 8.60 -7.76 -1.56
CA LEU A 73 9.12 -8.00 -0.21
C LEU A 73 8.92 -6.75 0.63
N GLU A 74 8.19 -6.87 1.71
CA GLU A 74 7.83 -5.73 2.57
C GLU A 74 8.17 -6.01 4.05
N PRO A 75 8.53 -4.95 4.80
CA PRO A 75 8.71 -5.06 6.25
C PRO A 75 7.38 -5.36 6.95
N ALA A 76 7.44 -5.76 8.22
CA ALA A 76 6.24 -5.83 9.05
C ALA A 76 5.57 -4.46 9.13
N ARG A 77 4.24 -4.44 8.98
CA ARG A 77 3.41 -3.23 9.13
C ARG A 77 2.07 -3.60 9.75
N THR A 78 1.53 -2.66 10.51
CA THR A 78 0.22 -2.79 11.15
C THR A 78 -0.73 -1.75 10.59
N ASN A 79 -1.86 -2.19 10.05
CA ASN A 79 -2.96 -1.26 9.78
C ASN A 79 -3.68 -0.96 11.11
N LEU A 80 -3.58 0.29 11.55
CA LEU A 80 -4.15 0.77 12.82
C LEU A 80 -5.64 1.10 12.72
N ILE A 81 -6.18 1.27 11.50
CA ILE A 81 -7.61 1.41 11.25
C ILE A 81 -8.28 0.09 11.57
N THR A 82 -9.32 0.10 12.41
CA THR A 82 -9.96 -1.13 12.86
C THR A 82 -11.01 -1.69 11.90
N TYR A 83 -11.58 -0.85 11.04
CA TYR A 83 -12.54 -1.21 9.99
C TYR A 83 -12.13 -0.57 8.67
N SER A 84 -11.27 -1.25 7.93
CA SER A 84 -10.65 -0.69 6.71
C SER A 84 -11.61 -0.54 5.52
N ASN A 85 -12.73 -1.29 5.51
CA ASN A 85 -13.80 -1.23 4.51
C ASN A 85 -15.19 -0.97 5.10
N GLY A 86 -15.36 -1.13 6.40
CA GLY A 86 -16.63 -0.88 7.09
C GLY A 86 -16.77 0.60 7.44
N PHE A 87 -16.90 1.47 6.45
CA PHE A 87 -16.99 2.92 6.66
C PHE A 87 -18.32 3.37 7.28
N ASP A 88 -19.34 2.51 7.30
CA ASP A 88 -20.60 2.67 8.02
C ASP A 88 -20.55 2.20 9.47
N ASN A 89 -19.41 1.65 9.92
CA ASN A 89 -19.22 1.26 11.30
C ASN A 89 -19.03 2.48 12.21
N VAL A 90 -19.54 2.41 13.43
CA VAL A 90 -19.46 3.49 14.46
C VAL A 90 -18.02 3.92 14.81
N ALA A 91 -17.00 3.15 14.44
CA ALA A 91 -15.60 3.54 14.56
C ALA A 91 -15.24 4.69 13.62
N TRP A 92 -15.97 4.84 12.52
CA TRP A 92 -15.89 5.97 11.62
C TRP A 92 -16.92 7.02 12.03
N VAL A 93 -16.46 8.26 12.12
CA VAL A 93 -17.29 9.39 12.54
C VAL A 93 -17.58 10.29 11.36
N GLU A 94 -18.86 10.48 11.09
CA GLU A 94 -19.38 11.42 10.09
C GLU A 94 -19.49 12.80 10.76
N LEU A 95 -18.60 13.74 10.39
CA LEU A 95 -18.57 15.08 11.00
C LEU A 95 -19.03 16.14 10.03
N GLY A 96 -20.11 16.84 10.36
CA GLY A 96 -20.45 18.17 9.84
C GLY A 96 -20.06 19.24 10.84
N GLN A 97 -19.45 20.32 10.38
CA GLN A 97 -19.06 21.46 11.22
C GLN A 97 -19.24 22.78 10.46
N GLY A 98 -19.46 23.89 11.21
CA GLY A 98 -19.81 25.16 10.62
C GLY A 98 -21.18 25.09 9.93
N ILE A 99 -21.26 25.41 8.66
CA ILE A 99 -22.46 25.21 7.84
C ILE A 99 -22.41 23.92 7.00
N GLY A 100 -21.27 23.20 6.99
CA GLY A 100 -21.13 21.92 6.31
C GLY A 100 -21.96 20.82 6.97
N SER A 101 -22.53 19.93 6.17
CA SER A 101 -23.30 18.78 6.63
C SER A 101 -22.39 17.62 6.99
N ALA A 102 -22.83 16.74 7.91
CA ALA A 102 -22.20 15.44 8.09
C ALA A 102 -22.26 14.66 6.75
N PRO A 103 -21.17 13.99 6.35
CA PRO A 103 -21.20 13.21 5.13
C PRO A 103 -22.17 12.01 5.25
N ILE A 104 -22.61 11.50 4.11
CA ILE A 104 -23.44 10.31 4.03
C ILE A 104 -22.58 9.17 3.50
N VAL A 105 -22.54 8.06 4.23
CA VAL A 105 -21.89 6.81 3.81
C VAL A 105 -22.93 5.79 3.38
N THR A 106 -22.79 5.24 2.17
CA THR A 106 -23.59 4.13 1.68
C THR A 106 -22.67 2.93 1.44
N PRO A 107 -22.73 1.88 2.29
CA PRO A 107 -21.85 0.71 2.14
C PRO A 107 -22.26 -0.15 0.94
N ASN A 108 -21.30 -0.94 0.44
CA ASN A 108 -21.50 -1.92 -0.65
C ASN A 108 -22.17 -1.31 -1.91
N TYR A 109 -21.78 -0.10 -2.25
CA TYR A 109 -22.41 0.67 -3.32
C TYR A 109 -21.85 0.33 -4.71
N ALA A 110 -20.56 0.03 -4.81
CA ALA A 110 -19.88 -0.20 -6.09
C ALA A 110 -18.84 -1.34 -6.01
N ILE A 111 -18.39 -1.78 -7.18
CA ILE A 111 -17.28 -2.72 -7.29
C ILE A 111 -15.99 -2.02 -6.89
N SER A 112 -15.27 -2.60 -5.95
CA SER A 112 -14.00 -2.10 -5.42
C SER A 112 -12.80 -2.62 -6.22
N PRO A 113 -11.56 -2.18 -5.87
CA PRO A 113 -10.33 -2.71 -6.47
C PRO A 113 -10.07 -4.20 -6.25
N ASP A 114 -10.81 -4.89 -5.36
CA ASP A 114 -10.72 -6.35 -5.21
C ASP A 114 -11.69 -7.13 -6.13
N GLY A 115 -12.48 -6.40 -6.95
CA GLY A 115 -13.43 -6.98 -7.88
C GLY A 115 -14.77 -7.37 -7.26
N THR A 116 -15.01 -7.07 -5.98
CA THR A 116 -16.27 -7.38 -5.29
C THR A 116 -17.11 -6.14 -4.99
N LEU A 117 -18.41 -6.32 -4.75
CA LEU A 117 -19.35 -5.25 -4.44
C LEU A 117 -19.22 -4.86 -2.96
N ASN A 118 -18.17 -4.13 -2.60
CA ASN A 118 -17.88 -3.73 -1.22
C ASN A 118 -17.24 -2.34 -1.06
N ALA A 119 -17.17 -1.55 -2.13
CA ALA A 119 -16.81 -0.15 -2.04
C ALA A 119 -17.97 0.66 -1.45
N SER A 120 -17.66 1.59 -0.55
CA SER A 120 -18.63 2.53 0.00
C SER A 120 -18.68 3.81 -0.83
N ARG A 121 -19.87 4.40 -0.94
CA ARG A 121 -20.07 5.76 -1.46
C ARG A 121 -19.99 6.74 -0.31
N LEU A 122 -19.21 7.79 -0.47
CA LEU A 122 -19.08 8.90 0.46
C LEU A 122 -19.56 10.18 -0.21
N GLN A 123 -20.62 10.80 0.32
CA GLN A 123 -21.15 12.04 -0.16
C GLN A 123 -20.93 13.13 0.89
N CYS A 124 -20.19 14.18 0.53
CA CYS A 124 -19.88 15.34 1.37
C CYS A 124 -20.50 16.61 0.80
N ASP A 125 -20.89 17.54 1.69
CA ASP A 125 -21.47 18.82 1.30
C ASP A 125 -21.07 19.92 2.30
N LEU A 126 -20.47 21.01 1.78
CA LEU A 126 -20.12 22.21 2.56
C LEU A 126 -21.28 23.20 2.66
N ASN A 127 -22.37 23.02 1.89
CA ASN A 127 -23.50 23.95 1.82
C ASN A 127 -23.09 25.41 1.53
N GLY A 128 -22.11 25.61 0.66
CA GLY A 128 -21.53 26.92 0.37
C GLY A 128 -20.51 27.41 1.40
N GLY A 129 -20.12 26.56 2.34
CA GLY A 129 -19.11 26.87 3.35
C GLY A 129 -17.74 27.13 2.75
N ASN A 130 -17.12 28.26 3.10
CA ASN A 130 -15.86 28.71 2.51
C ASN A 130 -14.77 29.05 3.52
N THR A 131 -14.97 28.69 4.77
CA THR A 131 -13.98 28.85 5.85
C THR A 131 -13.45 27.52 6.33
N THR A 132 -12.28 27.50 6.94
CA THR A 132 -11.70 26.26 7.51
C THR A 132 -12.50 25.68 8.68
N ASN A 133 -13.53 26.38 9.15
CA ASN A 133 -14.49 25.88 10.13
C ASN A 133 -15.63 25.09 9.46
N ASP A 134 -15.87 25.29 8.18
CA ASP A 134 -16.92 24.58 7.44
C ASP A 134 -16.37 23.26 6.93
N ARG A 135 -16.94 22.14 7.38
CA ARG A 135 -16.39 20.80 7.15
C ARG A 135 -17.49 19.77 6.90
N SER A 136 -17.16 18.84 6.03
CA SER A 136 -17.94 17.62 5.79
C SER A 136 -16.95 16.48 5.58
N TRP A 137 -16.64 15.70 6.60
CA TRP A 137 -15.63 14.66 6.52
C TRP A 137 -15.93 13.39 7.33
N LEU A 138 -15.36 12.30 6.87
CA LEU A 138 -15.34 11.02 7.52
C LEU A 138 -13.96 10.78 8.15
N TYR A 139 -13.90 10.41 9.44
CA TYR A 139 -12.63 10.13 10.12
C TYR A 139 -12.73 9.00 11.13
N GLN A 140 -11.60 8.40 11.48
CA GLN A 140 -11.48 7.50 12.61
C GLN A 140 -10.50 8.09 13.63
N SER A 141 -10.83 8.02 14.92
CA SER A 141 -9.90 8.42 15.98
C SER A 141 -9.05 7.23 16.39
N ILE A 142 -7.75 7.37 16.24
CA ILE A 142 -6.75 6.37 16.61
C ILE A 142 -5.84 7.02 17.66
N SER A 143 -5.30 6.23 18.58
CA SER A 143 -4.34 6.74 19.57
C SER A 143 -3.19 7.46 18.88
N THR A 144 -2.73 8.56 19.49
CA THR A 144 -1.66 9.37 18.92
C THR A 144 -0.44 8.52 18.57
N ILE A 145 0.01 8.61 17.32
CA ILE A 145 1.18 7.93 16.80
C ILE A 145 2.36 8.90 16.91
N THR A 146 3.51 8.40 17.35
CA THR A 146 4.76 9.15 17.37
C THR A 146 5.57 8.81 16.12
N GLY A 147 6.23 9.82 15.52
CA GLY A 147 6.99 9.63 14.29
C GLY A 147 6.13 9.69 13.03
N ASP A 148 6.73 9.33 11.91
CA ASP A 148 6.06 9.33 10.61
C ASP A 148 5.04 8.21 10.50
N ASN A 149 3.92 8.54 9.91
CA ASN A 149 2.87 7.57 9.60
C ASN A 149 2.22 7.90 8.26
N ALA A 150 1.84 6.86 7.53
CA ALA A 150 1.22 6.93 6.23
C ALA A 150 -0.26 6.54 6.32
N PHE A 151 -1.14 7.45 5.92
CA PHE A 151 -2.54 7.17 5.70
C PHE A 151 -2.78 6.98 4.20
N SER A 152 -3.43 5.89 3.82
CA SER A 152 -3.78 5.60 2.43
C SER A 152 -5.17 4.98 2.32
N LEU A 153 -5.83 5.22 1.19
CA LEU A 153 -7.05 4.53 0.80
C LEU A 153 -7.21 4.58 -0.72
N TYR A 154 -8.06 3.72 -1.24
CA TYR A 154 -8.47 3.76 -2.64
C TYR A 154 -9.68 4.68 -2.77
N VAL A 155 -9.61 5.60 -3.73
CA VAL A 155 -10.66 6.58 -4.02
C VAL A 155 -10.94 6.58 -5.52
N LYS A 156 -12.21 6.70 -5.86
CA LYS A 156 -12.69 6.91 -7.24
C LYS A 156 -13.70 8.02 -7.24
N ASN A 157 -13.61 8.90 -8.23
CA ASN A 157 -14.63 9.92 -8.48
C ASN A 157 -15.91 9.24 -8.97
N ASN A 158 -17.05 9.54 -8.34
CA ASN A 158 -18.36 9.01 -8.71
C ASN A 158 -19.23 10.08 -9.38
N SER A 159 -18.66 11.25 -9.69
CA SER A 159 -19.33 12.33 -10.43
C SER A 159 -18.76 12.45 -11.85
N ASN A 160 -19.37 13.31 -12.67
CA ASN A 160 -18.86 13.63 -14.01
C ASN A 160 -18.01 14.91 -14.02
N GLU A 161 -17.72 15.48 -12.85
CA GLU A 161 -16.96 16.72 -12.70
C GLU A 161 -15.72 16.48 -11.84
N ASP A 162 -14.73 17.33 -12.00
CA ASP A 162 -13.53 17.28 -11.14
C ASP A 162 -13.92 17.55 -9.69
N ILE A 163 -13.46 16.68 -8.80
CA ILE A 163 -13.65 16.83 -7.36
C ILE A 163 -12.33 17.20 -6.70
N THR A 164 -12.33 18.29 -5.95
CA THR A 164 -11.24 18.69 -5.06
C THR A 164 -11.64 18.43 -3.63
N PHE A 165 -10.90 17.57 -2.92
CA PHE A 165 -11.17 17.17 -1.55
C PHE A 165 -9.90 17.09 -0.71
N SER A 166 -10.06 16.90 0.59
CA SER A 166 -8.95 16.75 1.55
C SER A 166 -8.74 15.32 1.98
N LEU A 167 -7.48 14.92 2.05
CA LEU A 167 -7.00 13.68 2.64
C LEU A 167 -5.93 14.02 3.67
N THR A 168 -6.06 13.56 4.92
CA THR A 168 -5.05 13.84 5.94
C THR A 168 -5.09 12.85 7.10
N ASN A 169 -4.02 12.84 7.88
CA ASN A 169 -3.95 12.17 9.18
C ASN A 169 -3.43 13.13 10.26
N GLY A 170 -3.81 14.37 10.23
CA GLY A 170 -3.34 15.36 11.19
C GLY A 170 -3.95 16.74 10.98
N SER A 171 -3.22 17.77 11.37
CA SER A 171 -3.69 19.15 11.34
C SER A 171 -3.49 19.84 9.98
N SER A 172 -2.65 19.29 9.10
CA SER A 172 -2.40 19.86 7.76
C SER A 172 -3.13 19.05 6.70
N GLU A 173 -3.93 19.71 5.91
CA GLU A 173 -4.71 19.09 4.84
C GLU A 173 -3.83 18.82 3.61
N THR A 174 -4.02 17.67 2.97
CA THR A 174 -3.52 17.40 1.63
C THR A 174 -4.70 17.49 0.69
N VAL A 175 -4.69 18.50 -0.18
CA VAL A 175 -5.74 18.71 -1.19
C VAL A 175 -5.45 17.80 -2.38
N VAL A 176 -6.46 17.08 -2.82
CA VAL A 176 -6.40 16.15 -3.95
C VAL A 176 -7.45 16.52 -4.96
N VAL A 177 -7.11 16.51 -6.23
CA VAL A 177 -8.04 16.68 -7.35
C VAL A 177 -8.18 15.35 -8.07
N LEU A 178 -9.42 14.88 -8.27
CA LEU A 178 -9.74 13.73 -9.10
C LEU A 178 -10.60 14.17 -10.28
N SER A 179 -10.06 13.97 -11.48
CA SER A 179 -10.68 14.37 -12.75
C SER A 179 -11.06 13.17 -13.64
N ASP A 180 -10.88 11.96 -13.16
CA ASP A 180 -11.22 10.73 -13.87
C ASP A 180 -12.10 9.80 -13.01
N ASP A 181 -12.65 8.78 -13.66
CA ASP A 181 -13.49 7.75 -13.04
C ASP A 181 -12.71 6.45 -12.72
N LYS A 182 -11.39 6.55 -12.50
CA LYS A 182 -10.56 5.42 -12.15
C LYS A 182 -10.33 5.31 -10.66
N TRP A 183 -9.98 4.10 -10.21
CA TRP A 183 -9.52 3.88 -8.86
C TRP A 183 -8.07 4.36 -8.70
N HIS A 184 -7.85 5.26 -7.73
CA HIS A 184 -6.53 5.73 -7.32
C HIS A 184 -6.26 5.32 -5.88
N ARG A 185 -5.08 4.80 -5.60
CA ARG A 185 -4.62 4.67 -4.24
C ARG A 185 -3.93 5.96 -3.83
N LEU A 186 -4.60 6.74 -3.01
CA LEU A 186 -4.09 8.02 -2.51
C LEU A 186 -3.44 7.83 -1.14
N SER A 187 -2.42 8.62 -0.85
CA SER A 187 -1.75 8.59 0.45
C SER A 187 -1.25 9.96 0.89
N THR A 188 -1.13 10.11 2.20
CA THR A 188 -0.47 11.24 2.85
C THR A 188 0.39 10.76 3.99
N VAL A 189 1.55 11.38 4.18
CA VAL A 189 2.48 11.06 5.27
C VAL A 189 2.56 12.25 6.20
N LYS A 190 2.44 11.97 7.50
CA LYS A 190 2.53 12.98 8.57
C LYS A 190 3.38 12.45 9.71
N SER A 191 4.08 13.35 10.39
CA SER A 191 4.70 13.05 11.68
C SER A 191 3.72 13.32 12.80
N GLY A 192 3.50 12.34 13.65
CA GLY A 192 2.40 12.37 14.63
C GLY A 192 1.04 12.17 13.96
N GLY A 193 -0.03 12.48 14.64
CA GLY A 193 -1.39 12.35 14.12
C GLY A 193 -2.21 11.29 14.85
N GLY A 194 -3.15 10.64 14.15
CA GLY A 194 -4.08 9.65 14.71
C GLY A 194 -5.54 9.94 14.37
N GLN A 195 -5.79 10.86 13.43
CA GLN A 195 -7.11 11.12 12.87
C GLN A 195 -7.07 11.06 11.35
N PRO A 196 -6.93 9.86 10.77
CA PRO A 196 -7.07 9.68 9.32
C PRO A 196 -8.47 10.12 8.89
N ARG A 197 -8.55 11.00 7.91
CA ARG A 197 -9.82 11.58 7.43
C ARG A 197 -9.80 11.87 5.95
N ILE A 198 -10.99 11.80 5.37
CA ILE A 198 -11.29 12.16 3.98
C ILE A 198 -12.57 12.99 3.93
N GLY A 199 -12.64 13.99 3.10
CA GLY A 199 -13.83 14.80 2.89
C GLY A 199 -13.53 16.22 2.46
N LEU A 200 -14.40 17.14 2.81
CA LEU A 200 -14.33 18.53 2.40
C LEU A 200 -14.02 19.44 3.58
N ILE A 201 -13.21 20.48 3.33
CA ILE A 201 -12.95 21.58 4.24
C ILE A 201 -12.97 22.88 3.44
N GLY A 202 -13.74 23.85 3.88
CA GLY A 202 -13.83 25.16 3.26
C GLY A 202 -12.55 25.97 3.39
N GLY A 203 -12.32 26.93 2.53
CA GLY A 203 -11.19 27.86 2.61
C GLY A 203 -9.83 27.29 2.15
N VAL A 204 -9.78 26.03 1.67
CA VAL A 204 -8.56 25.40 1.12
C VAL A 204 -8.69 25.03 -0.36
N GLY A 205 -9.70 25.53 -1.05
CA GLY A 205 -9.94 25.25 -2.47
C GLY A 205 -10.67 23.93 -2.74
N ALA A 206 -11.27 23.31 -1.72
CA ALA A 206 -12.12 22.14 -1.91
C ALA A 206 -13.40 22.48 -2.71
N SER A 207 -13.95 21.46 -3.39
CA SER A 207 -15.28 21.52 -3.99
C SER A 207 -16.34 21.77 -2.91
N ASP A 208 -17.48 22.35 -3.27
CA ASP A 208 -18.59 22.55 -2.33
C ASP A 208 -19.27 21.23 -1.95
N ASN A 209 -19.31 20.29 -2.91
CA ASN A 209 -19.80 18.94 -2.68
C ASN A 209 -18.84 17.92 -3.30
N ALA A 210 -18.89 16.69 -2.80
CA ALA A 210 -18.12 15.57 -3.32
C ALA A 210 -18.93 14.28 -3.27
N ASP A 211 -18.83 13.50 -4.34
CA ASP A 211 -19.38 12.15 -4.45
C ASP A 211 -18.25 11.21 -4.83
N LEU A 212 -17.79 10.44 -3.85
CA LEU A 212 -16.61 9.58 -3.95
C LEU A 212 -16.99 8.12 -3.67
N LEU A 213 -16.31 7.20 -4.34
CA LEU A 213 -16.23 5.80 -3.93
C LEU A 213 -14.94 5.61 -3.15
N ILE A 214 -15.02 4.93 -2.01
CA ILE A 214 -13.88 4.69 -1.11
C ILE A 214 -13.76 3.22 -0.76
N TYR A 215 -12.49 2.76 -0.59
CA TYR A 215 -12.16 1.38 -0.27
C TYR A 215 -10.79 1.29 0.40
N GLY A 216 -10.60 0.36 1.34
CA GLY A 216 -9.29 -0.07 1.81
C GLY A 216 -8.50 1.00 2.55
N ALA A 217 -9.10 1.66 3.55
CA ALA A 217 -8.40 2.62 4.40
C ALA A 217 -7.31 1.94 5.24
N GLN A 218 -6.12 2.56 5.29
CA GLN A 218 -4.96 2.03 6.00
C GLN A 218 -4.14 3.15 6.60
N LEU A 219 -3.85 3.03 7.91
CA LEU A 219 -2.94 3.89 8.64
C LEU A 219 -1.82 3.03 9.23
N GLU A 220 -0.60 3.33 8.86
CA GLU A 220 0.61 2.59 9.25
C GLU A 220 1.67 3.52 9.82
N GLU A 221 2.45 3.04 10.80
CA GLU A 221 3.70 3.70 11.17
C GLU A 221 4.72 3.54 10.04
N GLY A 222 5.34 4.65 9.64
CA GLY A 222 6.34 4.70 8.57
C GLY A 222 6.09 5.81 7.58
N SER A 223 7.06 6.06 6.70
CA SER A 223 7.08 7.18 5.76
C SER A 223 6.45 6.87 4.39
N TYR A 224 5.84 5.69 4.22
CA TYR A 224 5.16 5.29 2.98
C TYR A 224 4.12 4.19 3.27
N PRO A 225 3.04 4.10 2.49
CA PRO A 225 2.07 3.01 2.60
C PRO A 225 2.61 1.73 1.98
N THR A 226 2.38 0.59 2.65
CA THR A 226 2.66 -0.74 2.11
C THR A 226 1.42 -1.35 1.43
N SER A 227 1.50 -2.59 0.92
CA SER A 227 0.33 -3.28 0.36
C SER A 227 -0.83 -3.29 1.35
N TYR A 228 -2.05 -3.28 0.84
CA TYR A 228 -3.25 -3.19 1.66
C TYR A 228 -3.34 -4.32 2.69
N ILE A 229 -3.63 -3.96 3.94
CA ILE A 229 -3.81 -4.87 5.07
C ILE A 229 -5.26 -4.74 5.54
N PRO A 230 -6.15 -5.65 5.15
CA PRO A 230 -7.56 -5.59 5.54
C PRO A 230 -7.75 -5.78 7.04
N THR A 231 -8.67 -5.01 7.61
CA THR A 231 -9.05 -5.10 9.02
C THR A 231 -10.56 -5.15 9.18
N ASN A 232 -11.02 -5.88 10.21
CA ASN A 232 -12.44 -5.96 10.57
C ASN A 232 -12.57 -6.14 12.09
N GLY A 233 -12.62 -5.02 12.81
CA GLY A 233 -12.81 -4.96 14.26
C GLY A 233 -11.56 -4.66 15.08
N THR A 234 -10.39 -5.03 14.61
CA THR A 234 -9.10 -4.82 15.28
C THR A 234 -8.01 -4.45 14.30
N ALA A 235 -6.95 -3.78 14.80
CA ALA A 235 -5.72 -3.58 14.04
C ALA A 235 -5.10 -4.94 13.65
N VAL A 236 -4.53 -5.02 12.44
CA VAL A 236 -3.92 -6.24 11.90
C VAL A 236 -2.49 -5.96 11.46
N THR A 237 -1.59 -6.85 11.86
CA THR A 237 -0.19 -6.81 11.44
C THR A 237 0.07 -7.81 10.33
N ARG A 238 0.61 -7.34 9.19
CA ARG A 238 1.28 -8.18 8.21
C ARG A 238 2.73 -8.34 8.65
N ALA A 239 3.17 -9.59 8.81
CA ALA A 239 4.55 -9.89 9.16
C ALA A 239 5.53 -9.49 8.02
N ALA A 240 6.80 -9.27 8.39
CA ALA A 240 7.86 -9.06 7.43
C ALA A 240 8.04 -10.28 6.52
N GLU A 241 8.50 -10.01 5.31
CA GLU A 241 8.83 -11.03 4.32
C GLU A 241 10.33 -11.18 4.18
N THR A 242 10.76 -12.40 3.97
CA THR A 242 12.17 -12.73 3.67
C THR A 242 12.24 -13.65 2.46
N ALA A 243 13.28 -13.47 1.66
CA ALA A 243 13.67 -14.40 0.60
C ALA A 243 15.17 -14.60 0.68
N ASN A 244 15.61 -15.83 0.93
CA ASN A 244 17.01 -16.16 1.15
C ASN A 244 17.33 -17.60 0.67
N GLY A 245 18.58 -18.03 0.85
CA GLY A 245 19.00 -19.40 0.53
C GLY A 245 19.28 -19.66 -0.95
N SER A 246 19.32 -18.64 -1.79
CA SER A 246 19.64 -18.80 -3.22
C SER A 246 21.13 -19.02 -3.44
N GLY A 247 21.46 -20.12 -4.13
CA GLY A 247 22.82 -20.46 -4.50
C GLY A 247 23.62 -21.14 -3.39
N ASP A 248 24.75 -21.69 -3.78
CA ASP A 248 25.72 -22.36 -2.91
C ASP A 248 27.16 -22.03 -3.32
N ALA A 249 28.14 -22.63 -2.67
CA ALA A 249 29.57 -22.44 -2.97
C ALA A 249 29.96 -22.84 -4.40
N ALA A 250 29.18 -23.69 -5.08
CA ALA A 250 29.42 -24.03 -6.47
C ALA A 250 28.78 -23.01 -7.44
N THR A 251 27.75 -22.30 -6.98
CA THR A 251 27.09 -21.25 -7.74
C THR A 251 27.95 -19.98 -7.76
N PHE A 252 28.56 -19.62 -6.65
CA PHE A 252 29.33 -18.39 -6.50
C PHE A 252 30.84 -18.64 -6.57
N ASN A 253 31.57 -17.71 -7.17
CA ASN A 253 33.02 -17.71 -7.17
C ASN A 253 33.47 -16.75 -6.05
N ASP A 254 34.36 -17.23 -5.18
CA ASP A 254 34.90 -16.49 -4.04
C ASP A 254 36.05 -15.52 -4.41
N THR A 255 36.53 -15.57 -5.66
CA THR A 255 37.63 -14.73 -6.13
C THR A 255 37.19 -13.60 -7.05
N GLU A 256 36.11 -13.76 -7.78
CA GLU A 256 35.57 -12.75 -8.70
C GLU A 256 34.09 -12.96 -9.00
N GLY A 257 33.35 -11.90 -9.26
CA GLY A 257 31.96 -12.00 -9.68
C GLY A 257 31.33 -10.65 -9.98
N VAL A 258 30.14 -10.70 -10.55
CA VAL A 258 29.28 -9.55 -10.77
C VAL A 258 27.92 -9.89 -10.19
N LEU A 259 27.42 -9.06 -9.29
CA LEU A 259 26.03 -9.06 -8.82
C LEU A 259 25.28 -7.94 -9.52
N MET A 260 24.22 -8.26 -10.24
CA MET A 260 23.33 -7.30 -10.86
C MET A 260 21.91 -7.55 -10.37
N ALA A 261 21.21 -6.50 -9.99
CA ALA A 261 19.81 -6.56 -9.60
C ALA A 261 19.05 -5.35 -10.14
N GLU A 262 17.81 -5.57 -10.54
CA GLU A 262 16.83 -4.54 -10.81
C GLU A 262 15.87 -4.51 -9.63
N ILE A 263 15.87 -3.41 -8.90
CA ILE A 263 15.05 -3.22 -7.70
C ILE A 263 14.34 -1.88 -7.75
N SER A 264 13.16 -1.83 -7.17
CA SER A 264 12.38 -0.61 -6.96
C SER A 264 12.06 -0.46 -5.48
N SER A 265 12.09 0.75 -4.98
CA SER A 265 11.76 1.06 -3.60
C SER A 265 10.74 2.18 -3.52
N GLN A 266 9.78 2.05 -2.63
CA GLN A 266 8.78 3.10 -2.35
C GLN A 266 9.29 4.16 -1.37
N ASN A 267 10.50 4.00 -0.83
CA ASN A 267 11.10 4.91 0.14
C ASN A 267 12.59 5.09 -0.10
N ASP A 268 13.02 6.34 -0.25
CA ASP A 268 14.42 6.72 -0.46
C ASP A 268 15.20 6.84 0.85
N SER A 269 14.54 6.81 2.01
CA SER A 269 15.16 7.11 3.30
C SER A 269 15.74 5.89 4.02
N SER A 270 15.52 4.68 3.56
CA SER A 270 16.03 3.46 4.18
C SER A 270 16.87 2.63 3.20
N THR A 271 17.99 2.13 3.67
CA THR A 271 18.88 1.27 2.88
C THR A 271 18.15 0.01 2.43
N LYS A 272 18.12 -0.23 1.13
CA LYS A 272 17.65 -1.47 0.52
C LYS A 272 18.87 -2.27 0.11
N LEU A 273 18.92 -3.53 0.52
CA LEU A 273 20.10 -4.35 0.32
C LEU A 273 19.74 -5.66 -0.36
N ILE A 274 20.45 -5.95 -1.45
CA ILE A 274 20.66 -7.31 -1.93
C ILE A 274 22.09 -7.67 -1.55
N SER A 275 22.27 -8.81 -0.91
CA SER A 275 23.60 -9.22 -0.48
C SER A 275 23.95 -10.64 -0.91
N LEU A 276 25.22 -10.83 -1.20
CA LEU A 276 25.89 -12.11 -1.18
C LEU A 276 26.68 -12.17 0.14
N ALA A 277 26.33 -13.07 1.03
CA ALA A 277 26.98 -13.19 2.32
C ALA A 277 27.40 -14.64 2.58
N SER A 278 28.53 -14.82 3.27
CA SER A 278 28.88 -16.12 3.82
C SER A 278 27.99 -16.49 4.99
N THR A 279 27.76 -17.76 5.22
CA THR A 279 26.92 -18.27 6.32
C THR A 279 27.51 -18.04 7.72
N SER A 280 28.73 -17.52 7.81
CA SER A 280 29.51 -17.41 9.06
C SER A 280 29.91 -16.00 9.49
N GLY A 281 29.25 -14.94 9.00
CA GLY A 281 29.50 -13.58 9.47
C GLY A 281 29.50 -12.52 8.36
N SER A 282 29.63 -11.26 8.75
CA SER A 282 29.56 -10.08 7.86
C SER A 282 30.86 -9.83 7.07
N GLU A 283 31.88 -10.64 7.21
CA GLU A 283 33.23 -10.34 6.71
C GLU A 283 33.44 -10.58 5.20
N ASN A 284 32.53 -11.26 4.52
CA ASN A 284 32.60 -11.49 3.07
C ASN A 284 31.25 -11.19 2.42
N THR A 285 30.77 -9.98 2.60
CA THR A 285 29.46 -9.57 2.09
C THR A 285 29.64 -8.58 0.95
N VAL A 286 29.04 -8.84 -0.20
CA VAL A 286 28.87 -7.89 -1.29
C VAL A 286 27.46 -7.29 -1.16
N TRP A 287 27.40 -5.98 -1.13
CA TRP A 287 26.16 -5.24 -0.99
C TRP A 287 25.85 -4.49 -2.28
N ILE A 288 24.59 -4.57 -2.74
CA ILE A 288 24.02 -3.58 -3.62
C ILE A 288 23.08 -2.75 -2.75
N GLY A 289 23.43 -1.51 -2.51
CA GLY A 289 22.62 -0.57 -1.73
C GLY A 289 21.98 0.47 -2.65
N TYR A 290 20.82 0.94 -2.23
CA TYR A 290 20.06 2.02 -2.87
C TYR A 290 19.77 3.11 -1.84
#